data_dfd31de8d1915a1f2145a1ca907bd0aa
#
_entry.id   dfd31de8d1915a1f2145a1ca907bd0aa
#
_cell.length_a   1.000
_cell.length_b   1.000
_cell.length_c   1.000
_cell.angle_alpha   90.00
_cell.angle_beta   90.00
_cell.angle_gamma   90.00
#
_symmetry.space_group_name_H-M   'P 1'
#
loop_
_entity.id
_entity.type
_entity.pdbx_description
1 polymer ?
#
loop_
_entity_poly.entity_id
_entity_poly.type
_entity_poly.pdbx_seq_one_letter_code
_entity_poly.pdbx_strand_id
1 'polypeptide(L)'
;MISNYYFTPMLPSFVCEVTLGYMLAYRNCKCAEQLKFKITICGSYNMGKPDIIYEDNDIIVCYKPAGIATQTRRIGQQDMESFIRNYRAAKNEPPYVGIVHRLDQPVEGVMVFAKNQKAAASLSRQIKEHTTEKYYRAASRGQGVSGADKEEANKEDNHDLAWHTLTDYISFDKLTNTSKITSEKDKLAKKAVLQYRIISNECNKTEFDIKLLTGRHHQIRLQLANIGYPLIGDTKYGKPASNNSGTGSKSGRTGGGVREQLALCSYKLVFDHPATGERMTFELPRSEEHTSELQSRLHLVCRLLLEK
;
A
#
# COMPACT_ATOMS: atom_id res chain seq x y z
N MET A 1 -1.33 -56.57 23.68
CA MET A 1 -0.67 -55.84 22.58
C MET A 1 -1.70 -55.05 21.84
N ILE A 2 -1.91 -53.77 22.21
CA ILE A 2 -2.83 -52.86 21.52
C ILE A 2 -2.01 -51.58 21.29
N SER A 3 -1.66 -51.35 20.02
CA SER A 3 -0.88 -50.22 19.56
C SER A 3 -1.80 -49.02 19.43
N ASN A 4 -1.56 -47.99 20.25
CA ASN A 4 -2.23 -46.68 20.15
C ASN A 4 -1.48 -45.81 19.09
N TYR A 5 -2.15 -45.61 17.97
CA TYR A 5 -1.73 -44.57 17.01
C TYR A 5 -2.29 -43.22 17.48
N TYR A 6 -1.42 -42.34 17.97
CA TYR A 6 -1.71 -40.94 18.17
C TYR A 6 -1.60 -40.22 16.81
N PHE A 7 -2.73 -39.74 16.34
CA PHE A 7 -2.82 -38.79 15.23
C PHE A 7 -2.43 -37.42 15.80
N THR A 8 -1.24 -36.93 15.47
CA THR A 8 -0.88 -35.54 15.69
C THR A 8 -1.37 -34.71 14.52
N PRO A 9 -2.18 -33.63 14.72
CA PRO A 9 -2.50 -32.72 13.64
C PRO A 9 -1.23 -31.90 13.30
N MET A 10 -0.81 -31.95 12.04
CA MET A 10 0.19 -31.06 11.49
C MET A 10 -0.32 -29.62 11.57
N LEU A 11 0.21 -28.84 12.51
CA LEU A 11 0.16 -27.41 12.48
C LEU A 11 1.13 -26.90 11.39
N PRO A 12 0.70 -25.97 10.52
CA PRO A 12 1.64 -25.31 9.63
C PRO A 12 2.59 -24.47 10.48
N SER A 13 3.84 -24.82 10.47
CA SER A 13 4.95 -24.14 11.13
C SER A 13 5.20 -22.77 10.46
N PHE A 14 4.55 -21.74 10.96
CA PHE A 14 5.00 -20.37 10.83
C PHE A 14 5.59 -19.93 12.16
N VAL A 15 6.83 -20.29 12.38
CA VAL A 15 7.64 -19.71 13.46
C VAL A 15 8.16 -18.40 12.93
N CYS A 16 7.50 -17.31 13.33
CA CYS A 16 8.13 -16.01 13.35
C CYS A 16 9.23 -16.11 14.44
N GLU A 17 10.47 -16.33 14.08
CA GLU A 17 11.60 -16.14 14.98
C GLU A 17 11.70 -14.64 15.32
N VAL A 18 10.86 -14.20 16.24
CA VAL A 18 11.18 -13.06 17.08
C VAL A 18 12.36 -13.54 17.90
N THR A 19 13.54 -13.01 17.64
CA THR A 19 14.74 -13.28 18.42
C THR A 19 14.48 -12.86 19.88
N LEU A 20 13.93 -13.80 20.66
CA LEU A 20 13.69 -13.67 22.10
C LEU A 20 15.00 -13.51 22.88
N GLY A 21 16.16 -13.64 22.21
CA GLY A 21 17.48 -13.56 22.80
C GLY A 21 17.91 -12.16 23.24
N TYR A 22 17.25 -11.10 22.80
CA TYR A 22 17.60 -9.73 23.18
C TYR A 22 16.77 -9.15 24.31
N MET A 23 15.69 -9.80 24.73
CA MET A 23 14.80 -9.26 25.79
C MET A 23 15.34 -9.42 27.23
N LEU A 24 16.30 -10.30 27.49
CA LEU A 24 16.79 -10.55 28.85
C LEU A 24 18.04 -9.74 29.25
N ALA A 25 18.75 -9.14 28.29
CA ALA A 25 20.01 -8.45 28.56
C ALA A 25 19.90 -6.94 28.83
N TYR A 26 18.74 -6.30 28.62
CA TYR A 26 18.62 -4.83 28.65
C TYR A 26 17.67 -4.25 29.71
N ARG A 27 17.31 -5.00 30.74
CA ARG A 27 16.44 -4.46 31.84
C ARG A 27 17.10 -3.39 32.70
N ASN A 28 18.37 -3.08 32.52
CA ASN A 28 19.11 -2.14 33.43
C ASN A 28 19.84 -1.00 32.68
N CYS A 29 19.52 -0.69 31.44
CA CYS A 29 20.13 0.44 30.75
C CYS A 29 19.15 1.61 30.64
N LYS A 30 19.55 2.79 31.16
CA LYS A 30 18.81 4.06 31.10
C LYS A 30 18.66 4.64 29.66
N CYS A 31 18.99 3.88 28.61
CA CYS A 31 18.82 4.23 27.21
C CYS A 31 17.53 3.66 26.60
N ALA A 32 16.53 3.31 27.41
CA ALA A 32 15.28 2.68 26.96
C ALA A 32 14.30 3.62 26.23
N GLU A 33 14.72 4.83 25.86
CA GLU A 33 13.79 5.84 25.32
C GLU A 33 13.49 5.75 23.82
N GLN A 34 13.99 4.78 23.05
CA GLN A 34 13.64 4.64 21.63
C GLN A 34 13.68 3.21 21.09
N LEU A 35 13.12 2.22 21.76
CA LEU A 35 12.83 0.94 21.13
C LEU A 35 11.64 1.08 20.17
N LYS A 36 11.92 1.50 18.95
CA LYS A 36 10.95 1.45 17.85
C LYS A 36 10.79 -0.01 17.43
N PHE A 37 9.64 -0.62 17.74
CA PHE A 37 9.30 -1.95 17.25
C PHE A 37 9.19 -1.89 15.73
N LYS A 38 10.18 -2.43 15.01
CA LYS A 38 10.14 -2.60 13.57
C LYS A 38 9.81 -4.05 13.25
N ILE A 39 8.61 -4.32 12.78
CA ILE A 39 8.24 -5.63 12.24
C ILE A 39 8.53 -5.59 10.73
N THR A 40 9.72 -6.06 10.35
CA THR A 40 10.03 -6.32 8.94
C THR A 40 9.41 -7.67 8.60
N ILE A 41 8.51 -7.69 7.65
CA ILE A 41 7.75 -8.85 7.29
C ILE A 41 8.63 -9.70 6.35
N CYS A 42 9.24 -10.76 6.89
CA CYS A 42 9.97 -11.77 6.12
C CYS A 42 9.00 -12.90 5.79
N GLY A 43 8.49 -12.94 4.57
CA GLY A 43 7.61 -14.03 4.12
C GLY A 43 7.12 -13.80 2.69
N SER A 44 6.89 -14.87 1.96
CA SER A 44 6.22 -14.84 0.65
C SER A 44 4.73 -14.57 0.86
N TYR A 45 4.27 -13.36 0.51
CA TYR A 45 2.82 -13.07 0.49
C TYR A 45 2.18 -13.75 -0.70
N ASN A 46 0.98 -14.30 -0.46
CA ASN A 46 0.12 -14.65 -1.56
C ASN A 46 -0.50 -13.34 -2.10
N MET A 47 0.14 -12.74 -3.12
CA MET A 47 -0.25 -11.46 -3.71
C MET A 47 -1.70 -11.39 -4.20
N GLY A 48 -2.40 -12.52 -4.29
CA GLY A 48 -3.79 -12.59 -4.75
C GLY A 48 -4.84 -12.68 -3.64
N LYS A 49 -4.46 -12.85 -2.36
CA LYS A 49 -5.40 -13.05 -1.25
C LYS A 49 -5.07 -12.15 -0.06
N PRO A 50 -6.09 -11.71 0.72
CA PRO A 50 -5.85 -11.05 2.00
C PRO A 50 -5.05 -11.94 2.94
N ASP A 51 -4.11 -11.33 3.68
CA ASP A 51 -3.28 -12.04 4.65
C ASP A 51 -3.13 -11.24 5.95
N ILE A 52 -3.07 -11.94 7.10
CA ILE A 52 -2.88 -11.33 8.40
C ILE A 52 -1.39 -11.25 8.70
N ILE A 53 -0.90 -10.03 8.87
CA ILE A 53 0.51 -9.71 9.14
C ILE A 53 0.80 -9.74 10.64
N TYR A 54 -0.11 -9.19 11.44
CA TYR A 54 0.01 -9.07 12.88
C TYR A 54 -1.38 -9.03 13.52
N GLU A 55 -1.49 -9.61 14.68
CA GLU A 55 -2.72 -9.59 15.47
C GLU A 55 -2.40 -9.59 16.96
N ASP A 56 -3.15 -8.79 17.72
CA ASP A 56 -3.21 -8.83 19.18
C ASP A 56 -4.65 -8.65 19.69
N ASN A 57 -4.82 -8.20 20.94
CA ASN A 57 -6.14 -7.99 21.51
C ASN A 57 -6.88 -6.75 20.98
N ASP A 58 -6.14 -5.77 20.43
CA ASP A 58 -6.65 -4.46 20.07
C ASP A 58 -6.68 -4.21 18.57
N ILE A 59 -5.73 -4.78 17.81
CA ILE A 59 -5.56 -4.51 16.39
C ILE A 59 -5.34 -5.78 15.56
N ILE A 60 -5.67 -5.67 14.29
CA ILE A 60 -5.26 -6.59 13.22
C ILE A 60 -4.58 -5.76 12.14
N VAL A 61 -3.34 -6.10 11.78
CA VAL A 61 -2.65 -5.56 10.61
C VAL A 61 -2.65 -6.62 9.52
N CYS A 62 -3.03 -6.25 8.31
CA CYS A 62 -3.16 -7.18 7.20
C CYS A 62 -2.64 -6.60 5.89
N TYR A 63 -2.32 -7.50 4.96
CA TYR A 63 -2.11 -7.20 3.56
C TYR A 63 -3.45 -7.21 2.82
N LYS A 64 -3.75 -6.12 2.14
CA LYS A 64 -4.87 -6.02 1.22
C LYS A 64 -4.36 -6.20 -0.22
N PRO A 65 -4.79 -7.22 -0.95
CA PRO A 65 -4.45 -7.35 -2.37
C PRO A 65 -5.18 -6.31 -3.23
N ALA A 66 -4.65 -6.06 -4.41
CA ALA A 66 -5.32 -5.26 -5.43
C ALA A 66 -6.65 -5.91 -5.85
N GLY A 67 -7.62 -5.09 -6.23
CA GLY A 67 -8.93 -5.57 -6.69
C GLY A 67 -9.96 -5.83 -5.59
N ILE A 68 -9.55 -6.00 -4.33
CA ILE A 68 -10.45 -6.13 -3.18
C ILE A 68 -10.71 -4.76 -2.55
N ALA A 69 -11.97 -4.41 -2.30
CA ALA A 69 -12.32 -3.18 -1.61
C ALA A 69 -12.00 -3.27 -0.10
N THR A 70 -11.70 -2.16 0.55
CA THR A 70 -11.62 -2.13 2.01
C THR A 70 -12.97 -2.44 2.63
N GLN A 71 -14.02 -1.85 2.08
CA GLN A 71 -15.42 -2.02 2.44
C GLN A 71 -16.29 -1.83 1.21
N THR A 72 -17.29 -2.69 1.00
CA THR A 72 -18.25 -2.58 -0.09
C THR A 72 -19.69 -2.59 0.42
N ARG A 73 -20.58 -1.95 -0.34
CA ARG A 73 -22.03 -2.05 -0.13
C ARG A 73 -22.67 -3.09 -1.04
N ARG A 74 -21.91 -3.71 -1.93
CA ARG A 74 -22.42 -4.71 -2.88
C ARG A 74 -22.58 -6.06 -2.20
N ILE A 75 -23.79 -6.57 -2.18
CA ILE A 75 -24.10 -7.88 -1.62
C ILE A 75 -23.37 -8.96 -2.43
N GLY A 76 -22.75 -9.92 -1.73
CA GLY A 76 -22.01 -11.03 -2.35
C GLY A 76 -20.59 -10.71 -2.83
N GLN A 77 -20.14 -9.48 -2.74
CA GLN A 77 -18.75 -9.14 -3.03
C GLN A 77 -17.92 -9.15 -1.75
N GLN A 78 -16.86 -9.95 -1.73
CA GLN A 78 -15.91 -9.98 -0.62
C GLN A 78 -15.12 -8.66 -0.54
N ASP A 79 -14.90 -8.20 0.68
CA ASP A 79 -14.06 -7.05 1.00
C ASP A 79 -13.22 -7.35 2.25
N MET A 80 -12.32 -6.44 2.61
CA MET A 80 -11.43 -6.63 3.75
C MET A 80 -12.19 -6.68 5.07
N GLU A 81 -13.27 -5.91 5.22
CA GLU A 81 -14.10 -5.94 6.43
C GLU A 81 -14.72 -7.31 6.64
N SER A 82 -15.35 -7.87 5.61
CA SER A 82 -15.98 -9.19 5.68
C SER A 82 -14.94 -10.30 5.86
N PHE A 83 -13.77 -10.20 5.22
CA PHE A 83 -12.67 -11.13 5.43
C PHE A 83 -12.24 -11.18 6.90
N ILE A 84 -11.98 -10.03 7.53
CA ILE A 84 -11.55 -9.97 8.93
C ILE A 84 -12.67 -10.38 9.87
N ARG A 85 -13.92 -10.03 9.58
CA ARG A 85 -15.09 -10.45 10.36
C ARG A 85 -15.23 -11.97 10.38
N ASN A 86 -15.11 -12.60 9.22
CA ASN A 86 -15.16 -14.07 9.09
C ASN A 86 -13.98 -14.75 9.80
N TYR A 87 -12.78 -14.19 9.66
CA TYR A 87 -11.58 -14.66 10.34
C TYR A 87 -11.76 -14.65 11.87
N ARG A 88 -12.29 -13.56 12.43
CA ARG A 88 -12.57 -13.46 13.87
C ARG A 88 -13.69 -14.41 14.32
N ALA A 89 -14.74 -14.53 13.54
CA ALA A 89 -15.83 -15.46 13.82
C ALA A 89 -15.33 -16.91 13.87
N ALA A 90 -14.42 -17.31 12.98
CA ALA A 90 -13.80 -18.63 12.99
C ALA A 90 -12.94 -18.89 14.24
N LYS A 91 -12.47 -17.83 14.91
CA LYS A 91 -11.77 -17.89 16.21
C LYS A 91 -12.69 -17.77 17.42
N ASN A 92 -14.02 -17.76 17.23
CA ASN A 92 -15.01 -17.48 18.27
C ASN A 92 -14.82 -16.12 18.98
N GLU A 93 -14.26 -15.13 18.27
CA GLU A 93 -14.12 -13.77 18.73
C GLU A 93 -15.32 -12.90 18.33
N PRO A 94 -15.60 -11.80 19.07
CA PRO A 94 -16.63 -10.83 18.68
C PRO A 94 -16.39 -10.30 17.25
N PRO A 95 -17.41 -10.23 16.38
CA PRO A 95 -17.24 -9.89 14.95
C PRO A 95 -17.03 -8.40 14.69
N TYR A 96 -16.72 -7.61 15.70
CA TYR A 96 -16.46 -6.18 15.54
C TYR A 96 -15.19 -5.93 14.73
N VAL A 97 -15.27 -5.08 13.71
CA VAL A 97 -14.15 -4.63 12.87
C VAL A 97 -14.20 -3.11 12.74
N GLY A 98 -13.28 -2.41 13.37
CA GLY A 98 -13.15 -0.95 13.28
C GLY A 98 -12.30 -0.53 12.09
N ILE A 99 -12.95 0.03 11.05
CA ILE A 99 -12.24 0.58 9.87
C ILE A 99 -11.80 2.01 10.17
N VAL A 100 -10.51 2.23 10.35
CA VAL A 100 -9.94 3.54 10.68
C VAL A 100 -9.38 4.28 9.46
N HIS A 101 -8.96 3.56 8.43
CA HIS A 101 -8.53 4.11 7.14
C HIS A 101 -8.91 3.17 5.99
N ARG A 102 -8.74 3.64 4.76
CA ARG A 102 -9.09 2.87 3.56
C ARG A 102 -8.01 3.00 2.51
N LEU A 103 -7.82 1.92 1.75
CA LEU A 103 -7.14 1.91 0.47
C LEU A 103 -8.20 1.79 -0.64
N ASP A 104 -7.96 2.42 -1.77
CA ASP A 104 -8.80 2.27 -2.95
C ASP A 104 -8.81 0.80 -3.42
N GLN A 105 -9.89 0.38 -4.07
CA GLN A 105 -10.04 -1.01 -4.51
C GLN A 105 -8.83 -1.54 -5.34
N PRO A 106 -8.28 -0.79 -6.33
CA PRO A 106 -7.13 -1.25 -7.11
C PRO A 106 -5.78 -1.14 -6.39
N VAL A 107 -5.71 -0.47 -5.23
CA VAL A 107 -4.48 -0.27 -4.46
C VAL A 107 -4.26 -1.44 -3.53
N GLU A 108 -3.05 -1.97 -3.50
CA GLU A 108 -2.63 -3.01 -2.56
C GLU A 108 -1.82 -2.45 -1.39
N GLY A 109 -1.59 -3.26 -0.36
CA GLY A 109 -0.66 -2.92 0.71
C GLY A 109 -1.17 -3.13 2.13
N VAL A 110 -0.41 -2.59 3.08
CA VAL A 110 -0.64 -2.75 4.51
C VAL A 110 -1.81 -1.90 4.99
N MET A 111 -2.66 -2.50 5.80
CA MET A 111 -3.78 -1.85 6.49
C MET A 111 -3.86 -2.29 7.95
N VAL A 112 -4.36 -1.40 8.82
CA VAL A 112 -4.70 -1.71 10.21
C VAL A 112 -6.20 -1.60 10.44
N PHE A 113 -6.73 -2.55 11.20
CA PHE A 113 -8.12 -2.59 11.68
C PHE A 113 -8.14 -2.69 13.21
N ALA A 114 -9.11 -2.07 13.84
CA ALA A 114 -9.29 -2.17 15.27
C ALA A 114 -10.22 -3.34 15.63
N LYS A 115 -9.87 -4.09 16.67
CA LYS A 115 -10.67 -5.22 17.20
C LYS A 115 -11.73 -4.77 18.21
N ASN A 116 -11.64 -3.54 18.71
CA ASN A 116 -12.59 -2.97 19.66
C ASN A 116 -12.76 -1.45 19.45
N GLN A 117 -13.78 -0.86 20.09
CA GLN A 117 -14.11 0.55 19.91
C GLN A 117 -13.06 1.50 20.49
N LYS A 118 -12.37 1.12 21.59
CA LYS A 118 -11.31 1.95 22.19
C LYS A 118 -10.13 2.08 21.26
N ALA A 119 -9.69 0.96 20.68
CA ALA A 119 -8.62 0.95 19.68
C ALA A 119 -9.02 1.73 18.42
N ALA A 120 -10.27 1.60 17.94
CA ALA A 120 -10.77 2.36 16.81
C ALA A 120 -10.75 3.87 17.06
N ALA A 121 -11.17 4.32 18.24
CA ALA A 121 -11.15 5.73 18.62
C ALA A 121 -9.71 6.28 18.70
N SER A 122 -8.77 5.53 19.31
CA SER A 122 -7.36 5.90 19.41
C SER A 122 -6.71 6.03 18.03
N LEU A 123 -6.83 5.01 17.18
CA LEU A 123 -6.27 5.03 15.81
C LEU A 123 -6.90 6.13 14.95
N SER A 124 -8.22 6.36 15.06
CA SER A 124 -8.90 7.44 14.33
C SER A 124 -8.39 8.82 14.75
N ARG A 125 -8.10 9.01 16.05
CA ARG A 125 -7.48 10.24 16.56
C ARG A 125 -6.09 10.43 15.97
N GLN A 126 -5.23 9.42 15.99
CA GLN A 126 -3.89 9.49 15.42
C GLN A 126 -3.92 9.87 13.93
N ILE A 127 -4.86 9.30 13.16
CA ILE A 127 -5.04 9.65 11.74
C ILE A 127 -5.48 11.11 11.57
N LYS A 128 -6.38 11.60 12.43
CA LYS A 128 -6.85 12.99 12.42
C LYS A 128 -5.75 13.98 12.81
N GLU A 129 -4.91 13.61 13.76
CA GLU A 129 -3.78 14.41 14.26
C GLU A 129 -2.51 14.26 13.40
N HIS A 130 -2.57 13.46 12.33
CA HIS A 130 -1.46 13.20 11.41
C HIS A 130 -0.21 12.59 12.08
N THR A 131 -0.36 11.89 13.20
CA THR A 131 0.72 11.16 13.87
C THR A 131 0.97 9.78 13.25
N THR A 132 0.01 9.25 12.48
CA THR A 132 0.18 8.04 11.66
C THR A 132 0.93 8.38 10.37
N GLU A 133 2.00 7.63 10.07
CA GLU A 133 2.74 7.81 8.83
C GLU A 133 2.38 6.71 7.82
N LYS A 134 2.19 7.11 6.56
CA LYS A 134 1.80 6.23 5.47
C LYS A 134 2.75 6.44 4.30
N TYR A 135 3.40 5.37 3.88
CA TYR A 135 4.33 5.40 2.76
C TYR A 135 3.85 4.50 1.63
N TYR A 136 4.02 4.98 0.41
CA TYR A 136 3.58 4.31 -0.80
C TYR A 136 4.72 4.21 -1.79
N ARG A 137 4.75 3.10 -2.55
CA ARG A 137 5.51 2.99 -3.79
C ARG A 137 4.56 3.14 -4.95
N ALA A 138 5.01 3.87 -5.97
CA ALA A 138 4.25 4.07 -7.19
C ALA A 138 5.17 4.01 -8.41
N ALA A 139 4.63 3.63 -9.57
CA ALA A 139 5.36 3.67 -10.82
C ALA A 139 4.54 4.36 -11.92
N SER A 140 5.22 5.16 -12.74
CA SER A 140 4.68 5.87 -13.89
C SER A 140 5.50 5.58 -15.15
N ARG A 141 4.87 5.67 -16.33
CA ARG A 141 5.56 5.76 -17.63
C ARG A 141 5.65 7.19 -18.15
N GLY A 142 5.16 8.15 -17.40
CA GLY A 142 5.24 9.58 -17.72
C GLY A 142 6.66 10.12 -17.53
N GLN A 143 6.98 11.14 -18.30
CA GLN A 143 8.20 11.92 -18.17
C GLN A 143 7.85 13.32 -17.72
N GLY A 144 7.35 13.59 -16.58
CA GLY A 144 7.01 14.90 -16.04
C GLY A 144 6.73 16.02 -17.06
N VAL A 145 5.92 16.96 -16.73
CA VAL A 145 5.72 18.14 -17.59
C VAL A 145 7.03 18.93 -17.61
N SER A 146 7.62 19.06 -18.79
CA SER A 146 8.85 19.85 -18.99
C SER A 146 8.63 21.32 -18.63
N GLY A 147 9.03 21.71 -17.46
CA GLY A 147 8.92 23.12 -17.08
C GLY A 147 9.62 23.53 -15.77
N ALA A 148 9.62 22.71 -14.77
CA ALA A 148 10.19 23.09 -13.47
C ALA A 148 11.39 22.23 -13.03
N ASP A 149 11.48 20.97 -13.49
CA ASP A 149 12.43 20.01 -12.91
C ASP A 149 13.54 19.57 -13.90
N LYS A 150 13.58 20.11 -15.14
CA LYS A 150 14.60 19.72 -16.15
C LYS A 150 15.98 20.30 -15.91
N GLU A 151 16.13 21.37 -15.16
CA GLU A 151 17.45 21.91 -14.88
C GLU A 151 18.22 21.11 -13.82
N GLU A 152 17.51 20.34 -12.98
CA GLU A 152 18.15 19.52 -11.94
C GLU A 152 18.31 18.03 -12.34
N ALA A 153 17.52 17.54 -13.30
CA ALA A 153 17.56 16.13 -13.72
C ALA A 153 18.72 15.75 -14.66
N ASN A 154 19.50 16.74 -15.18
CA ASN A 154 20.60 16.50 -16.12
C ASN A 154 21.99 16.53 -15.46
N LYS A 155 22.09 16.53 -14.14
CA LYS A 155 23.38 16.27 -13.48
C LYS A 155 23.55 14.76 -13.33
N GLU A 156 24.43 14.23 -14.16
CA GLU A 156 24.97 12.89 -14.07
C GLU A 156 25.39 12.58 -12.61
N ASP A 157 24.96 11.41 -12.10
CA ASP A 157 25.50 10.74 -10.91
C ASP A 157 25.09 11.19 -9.49
N ASN A 158 24.00 11.93 -9.28
CA ASN A 158 23.39 11.94 -7.96
C ASN A 158 21.86 11.77 -8.10
N HIS A 159 21.35 10.55 -7.80
CA HIS A 159 19.93 10.36 -7.50
C HIS A 159 19.55 11.35 -6.41
N ASP A 160 18.84 12.41 -6.78
CA ASP A 160 18.36 13.40 -5.82
C ASP A 160 17.31 12.71 -4.93
N LEU A 161 17.80 12.17 -3.81
CA LEU A 161 16.97 11.53 -2.77
C LEU A 161 16.17 12.58 -1.98
N ALA A 162 16.16 13.84 -2.43
CA ALA A 162 15.43 14.92 -1.78
C ALA A 162 13.90 14.69 -1.86
N TRP A 163 13.23 15.00 -0.78
CA TRP A 163 11.77 14.96 -0.72
C TRP A 163 11.16 16.24 -1.30
N HIS A 164 10.37 16.10 -2.35
CA HIS A 164 9.57 17.16 -2.94
C HIS A 164 8.18 17.18 -2.33
N THR A 165 7.62 18.36 -2.06
CA THR A 165 6.28 18.49 -1.48
C THR A 165 5.28 18.98 -2.52
N LEU A 166 4.20 18.20 -2.73
CA LEU A 166 3.06 18.61 -3.53
C LEU A 166 1.93 19.09 -2.62
N THR A 167 1.40 20.26 -2.92
CA THR A 167 0.24 20.84 -2.24
C THR A 167 -0.79 21.28 -3.27
N ASP A 168 -1.96 20.67 -3.23
CA ASP A 168 -3.07 20.96 -4.11
C ASP A 168 -4.38 21.05 -3.31
N TYR A 169 -5.42 21.58 -3.93
CA TYR A 169 -6.79 21.53 -3.43
C TYR A 169 -7.61 20.57 -4.27
N ILE A 170 -8.21 19.56 -3.63
CA ILE A 170 -8.93 18.48 -4.30
C ILE A 170 -10.40 18.53 -3.92
N SER A 171 -11.27 18.54 -4.93
CA SER A 171 -12.70 18.31 -4.79
C SER A 171 -13.09 16.93 -5.29
N PHE A 172 -14.07 16.31 -4.61
CA PHE A 172 -14.56 14.97 -4.92
C PHE A 172 -15.96 15.07 -5.55
N ASP A 173 -16.09 14.49 -6.74
CA ASP A 173 -17.37 14.34 -7.42
C ASP A 173 -17.97 12.96 -7.11
N LYS A 174 -19.10 12.96 -6.40
CA LYS A 174 -19.80 11.73 -6.01
C LYS A 174 -20.46 11.02 -7.19
N LEU A 175 -20.87 11.76 -8.22
CA LEU A 175 -21.59 11.19 -9.38
C LEU A 175 -20.65 10.35 -10.24
N THR A 176 -19.48 10.89 -10.54
CA THR A 176 -18.46 10.21 -11.35
C THR A 176 -17.53 9.36 -10.52
N ASN A 177 -17.59 9.45 -9.19
CA ASN A 177 -16.63 8.82 -8.27
C ASN A 177 -15.18 9.13 -8.66
N THR A 178 -14.91 10.40 -9.01
CA THR A 178 -13.59 10.91 -9.36
C THR A 178 -13.25 12.12 -8.51
N SER A 179 -11.97 12.46 -8.45
CA SER A 179 -11.48 13.69 -7.84
C SER A 179 -10.85 14.57 -8.90
N LYS A 180 -10.88 15.88 -8.69
CA LYS A 180 -10.24 16.87 -9.55
C LYS A 180 -9.47 17.88 -8.72
N ILE A 181 -8.37 18.38 -9.27
CA ILE A 181 -7.68 19.55 -8.71
C ILE A 181 -8.52 20.79 -9.00
N THR A 182 -8.62 21.62 -8.00
CA THR A 182 -9.41 22.86 -8.06
C THR A 182 -8.70 23.96 -7.27
N SER A 183 -9.27 25.14 -7.26
CA SER A 183 -8.72 26.25 -6.50
C SER A 183 -9.15 26.21 -5.03
N GLU A 184 -8.38 26.83 -4.16
CA GLU A 184 -8.70 27.00 -2.72
C GLU A 184 -10.07 27.66 -2.49
N LYS A 185 -10.52 28.47 -3.43
CA LYS A 185 -11.80 29.20 -3.36
C LYS A 185 -13.02 28.30 -3.53
N ASP A 186 -12.85 27.06 -4.01
CA ASP A 186 -13.94 26.10 -4.15
C ASP A 186 -14.37 25.61 -2.76
N LYS A 187 -15.63 25.82 -2.38
CA LYS A 187 -16.18 25.42 -1.07
C LYS A 187 -16.10 23.92 -0.77
N LEU A 188 -15.99 23.09 -1.81
CA LEU A 188 -15.87 21.63 -1.68
C LEU A 188 -14.41 21.18 -1.70
N ALA A 189 -13.48 22.08 -1.95
CA ALA A 189 -12.06 21.76 -2.00
C ALA A 189 -11.52 21.43 -0.61
N LYS A 190 -10.62 20.47 -0.59
CA LYS A 190 -9.85 20.10 0.62
C LYS A 190 -8.37 20.10 0.29
N LYS A 191 -7.58 20.75 1.14
CA LYS A 191 -6.11 20.75 1.02
C LYS A 191 -5.58 19.31 1.04
N ALA A 192 -4.72 19.00 0.08
CA ALA A 192 -4.09 17.71 -0.14
C ALA A 192 -2.56 17.91 -0.19
N VAL A 193 -1.85 17.27 0.71
CA VAL A 193 -0.38 17.39 0.82
C VAL A 193 0.22 16.01 0.84
N LEU A 194 1.21 15.78 -0.01
CA LEU A 194 2.09 14.62 0.02
C LEU A 194 3.54 15.05 -0.21
N GLN A 195 4.47 14.20 0.17
CA GLN A 195 5.86 14.31 -0.19
C GLN A 195 6.22 13.13 -1.08
N TYR A 196 7.05 13.35 -2.09
CA TYR A 196 7.56 12.29 -2.95
C TYR A 196 9.04 12.49 -3.24
N ARG A 197 9.70 11.40 -3.61
CA ARG A 197 11.03 11.38 -4.21
C ARG A 197 11.08 10.33 -5.30
N ILE A 198 11.89 10.57 -6.31
CA ILE A 198 12.14 9.59 -7.36
C ILE A 198 13.24 8.65 -6.87
N ILE A 199 12.98 7.34 -6.91
CA ILE A 199 13.93 6.31 -6.47
C ILE A 199 14.57 5.55 -7.62
N SER A 200 13.95 5.61 -8.81
CA SER A 200 14.48 5.09 -10.07
C SER A 200 13.81 5.80 -11.25
N ASN A 201 14.57 6.04 -12.30
CA ASN A 201 14.07 6.59 -13.56
C ASN A 201 14.76 5.87 -14.72
N GLU A 202 14.37 4.62 -14.96
CA GLU A 202 15.03 3.74 -15.92
C GLU A 202 14.02 3.20 -16.94
N CYS A 203 14.47 2.96 -18.16
CA CYS A 203 13.70 2.29 -19.22
C CYS A 203 12.28 2.84 -19.42
N ASN A 204 12.12 4.17 -19.40
CA ASN A 204 10.80 4.83 -19.53
C ASN A 204 9.83 4.53 -18.37
N LYS A 205 10.34 4.15 -17.20
CA LYS A 205 9.63 3.91 -15.97
C LYS A 205 10.22 4.76 -14.86
N THR A 206 9.40 5.58 -14.21
CA THR A 206 9.79 6.37 -13.05
C THR A 206 9.15 5.77 -11.80
N GLU A 207 9.95 5.41 -10.82
CA GLU A 207 9.49 4.88 -9.52
C GLU A 207 9.57 5.94 -8.43
N PHE A 208 8.55 5.98 -7.61
CA PHE A 208 8.37 6.96 -6.55
C PHE A 208 8.29 6.30 -5.18
N ASP A 209 8.93 6.93 -4.21
CA ASP A 209 8.65 6.75 -2.78
C ASP A 209 7.83 7.97 -2.32
N ILE A 210 6.71 7.73 -1.65
CA ILE A 210 5.72 8.77 -1.35
C ILE A 210 5.35 8.70 0.13
N LYS A 211 5.44 9.83 0.84
CA LYS A 211 4.91 10.03 2.19
C LYS A 211 3.60 10.79 2.11
N LEU A 212 2.50 10.13 2.50
CA LEU A 212 1.17 10.72 2.42
C LEU A 212 0.82 11.47 3.70
N LEU A 213 0.80 12.79 3.66
CA LEU A 213 0.49 13.64 4.81
C LEU A 213 -1.01 13.86 5.00
N THR A 214 -1.79 13.88 3.93
CA THR A 214 -3.26 13.92 3.95
C THR A 214 -3.82 12.75 3.15
N GLY A 215 -5.04 12.29 3.46
CA GLY A 215 -5.68 11.14 2.80
C GLY A 215 -6.95 11.56 2.05
N ARG A 216 -6.83 12.28 0.92
CA ARG A 216 -7.99 12.62 0.07
C ARG A 216 -8.28 11.49 -0.91
N HIS A 217 -9.51 11.43 -1.38
CA HIS A 217 -9.94 10.44 -2.37
C HIS A 217 -9.06 10.49 -3.62
N HIS A 218 -8.43 9.39 -4.00
CA HIS A 218 -7.49 9.22 -5.12
C HIS A 218 -6.31 10.22 -5.12
N GLN A 219 -5.90 10.72 -3.97
CA GLN A 219 -4.95 11.84 -3.86
C GLN A 219 -3.64 11.59 -4.63
N ILE A 220 -2.93 10.50 -4.35
CA ILE A 220 -1.64 10.19 -4.98
C ILE A 220 -1.79 10.11 -6.49
N ARG A 221 -2.81 9.37 -6.96
CA ARG A 221 -3.10 9.14 -8.37
C ARG A 221 -3.33 10.46 -9.12
N LEU A 222 -4.11 11.35 -8.52
CA LEU A 222 -4.46 12.64 -9.12
C LEU A 222 -3.27 13.62 -9.10
N GLN A 223 -2.57 13.75 -7.97
CA GLN A 223 -1.46 14.70 -7.84
C GLN A 223 -0.29 14.33 -8.74
N LEU A 224 0.08 13.04 -8.81
CA LEU A 224 1.13 12.60 -9.73
C LEU A 224 0.74 12.76 -11.20
N ALA A 225 -0.51 12.44 -11.57
CA ALA A 225 -0.99 12.66 -12.93
C ALA A 225 -0.97 14.16 -13.31
N ASN A 226 -1.27 15.05 -12.36
CA ASN A 226 -1.26 16.50 -12.57
C ASN A 226 0.15 17.05 -12.89
N ILE A 227 1.19 16.47 -12.30
CA ILE A 227 2.59 16.86 -12.59
C ILE A 227 3.21 16.06 -13.76
N GLY A 228 2.39 15.32 -14.54
CA GLY A 228 2.83 14.60 -15.73
C GLY A 228 3.31 13.18 -15.50
N TYR A 229 3.09 12.61 -14.32
CA TYR A 229 3.41 11.22 -13.97
C TYR A 229 2.15 10.37 -13.70
N PRO A 230 1.29 10.14 -14.71
CA PRO A 230 0.16 9.24 -14.53
C PRO A 230 0.65 7.82 -14.20
N LEU A 231 0.02 7.19 -13.20
CA LEU A 231 0.44 5.87 -12.75
C LEU A 231 0.15 4.78 -13.79
N ILE A 232 1.05 3.82 -13.87
CA ILE A 232 0.86 2.60 -14.67
C ILE A 232 -0.43 1.91 -14.21
N GLY A 233 -1.27 1.48 -15.16
CA GLY A 233 -2.55 0.81 -14.86
C GLY A 233 -3.66 1.72 -14.34
N ASP A 234 -3.45 3.05 -14.24
CA ASP A 234 -4.51 3.97 -13.81
C ASP A 234 -5.51 4.24 -14.94
N THR A 235 -6.72 3.71 -14.80
CA THR A 235 -7.80 3.86 -15.77
C THR A 235 -8.58 5.18 -15.64
N LYS A 236 -8.40 5.92 -14.53
CA LYS A 236 -9.12 7.18 -14.25
C LYS A 236 -8.31 8.41 -14.60
N TYR A 237 -7.03 8.41 -14.26
CA TYR A 237 -6.14 9.58 -14.40
C TYR A 237 -4.97 9.32 -15.37
N GLY A 238 -4.88 8.11 -15.97
CA GLY A 238 -3.77 7.69 -16.83
C GLY A 238 -3.79 8.23 -18.27
N LYS A 239 -4.78 9.01 -18.67
CA LYS A 239 -4.79 9.63 -20.01
C LYS A 239 -4.15 11.02 -19.89
N PRO A 240 -3.12 11.35 -20.73
CA PRO A 240 -2.71 12.73 -20.84
C PRO A 240 -3.92 13.56 -21.27
N ALA A 241 -4.07 14.76 -20.70
CA ALA A 241 -5.08 15.72 -21.13
C ALA A 241 -4.77 16.10 -22.60
N SER A 242 -5.27 15.33 -23.56
CA SER A 242 -5.24 15.71 -24.96
C SER A 242 -6.24 16.87 -25.10
N ASN A 243 -5.70 18.01 -25.50
CA ASN A 243 -6.48 19.18 -25.90
C ASN A 243 -7.67 18.77 -26.75
N ASN A 244 -8.84 19.26 -26.35
CA ASN A 244 -10.11 19.18 -27.00
C ASN A 244 -10.05 19.09 -28.53
N SER A 245 -10.58 18.03 -29.08
CA SER A 245 -11.45 18.12 -30.25
C SER A 245 -12.32 16.87 -30.29
N GLY A 246 -13.64 17.14 -30.30
CA GLY A 246 -14.71 16.18 -30.17
C GLY A 246 -14.64 14.99 -31.10
N THR A 247 -15.01 13.91 -30.55
CA THR A 247 -15.96 12.92 -31.08
C THR A 247 -15.92 11.71 -30.13
N GLY A 248 -17.06 11.40 -29.55
CA GLY A 248 -17.22 10.23 -28.67
C GLY A 248 -16.95 8.94 -29.43
N SER A 249 -15.76 8.45 -29.37
CA SER A 249 -15.46 7.05 -29.71
C SER A 249 -15.74 6.18 -28.49
N LYS A 250 -16.90 5.54 -28.48
CA LYS A 250 -17.14 4.31 -27.73
C LYS A 250 -16.10 3.30 -28.23
N SER A 251 -14.98 3.18 -27.53
CA SER A 251 -13.97 2.15 -27.79
C SER A 251 -14.62 0.80 -27.55
N GLY A 252 -14.92 0.13 -28.66
CA GLY A 252 -15.48 -1.20 -28.73
C GLY A 252 -14.60 -2.22 -27.99
N ARG A 253 -15.27 -3.18 -27.36
CA ARG A 253 -14.70 -4.42 -26.84
C ARG A 253 -14.08 -5.20 -27.99
N THR A 254 -12.80 -5.06 -28.23
CA THR A 254 -12.05 -6.01 -29.05
C THR A 254 -10.63 -6.10 -28.54
N GLY A 255 -10.26 -7.29 -28.07
CA GLY A 255 -8.90 -7.66 -27.70
C GLY A 255 -8.77 -8.00 -26.21
N GLY A 256 -8.53 -9.28 -25.91
CA GLY A 256 -8.22 -9.81 -24.56
C GLY A 256 -6.85 -9.36 -24.05
N GLY A 257 -6.60 -8.05 -23.98
CA GLY A 257 -5.45 -7.48 -23.31
C GLY A 257 -5.59 -7.63 -21.81
N VAL A 258 -4.63 -8.25 -21.18
CA VAL A 258 -4.49 -8.28 -19.72
C VAL A 258 -4.54 -6.83 -19.22
N ARG A 259 -5.54 -6.49 -18.40
CA ARG A 259 -5.61 -5.15 -17.80
C ARG A 259 -4.45 -5.02 -16.83
N GLU A 260 -3.57 -4.07 -17.12
CA GLU A 260 -2.44 -3.77 -16.25
C GLU A 260 -2.94 -3.31 -14.88
N GLN A 261 -2.39 -3.89 -13.82
CA GLN A 261 -2.71 -3.53 -12.44
C GLN A 261 -2.21 -2.12 -12.14
N LEU A 262 -2.93 -1.39 -11.28
CA LEU A 262 -2.48 -0.08 -10.80
C LEU A 262 -1.16 -0.21 -10.02
N ALA A 263 -0.11 0.42 -10.50
CA ALA A 263 1.19 0.43 -9.86
C ALA A 263 1.22 1.41 -8.67
N LEU A 264 0.51 1.06 -7.60
CA LEU A 264 0.45 1.82 -6.35
C LEU A 264 0.29 0.85 -5.17
N CYS A 265 1.27 0.85 -4.27
CA CYS A 265 1.31 -0.02 -3.10
C CYS A 265 1.53 0.79 -1.82
N SER A 266 0.68 0.59 -0.81
CA SER A 266 0.89 1.08 0.56
C SER A 266 1.88 0.13 1.26
N TYR A 267 3.18 0.38 1.09
CA TYR A 267 4.19 -0.58 1.54
C TYR A 267 4.57 -0.44 3.01
N LYS A 268 4.32 0.75 3.63
CA LYS A 268 4.72 0.98 5.01
C LYS A 268 3.68 1.81 5.75
N LEU A 269 3.37 1.35 6.97
CA LEU A 269 2.44 1.98 7.88
C LEU A 269 3.09 2.11 9.26
N VAL A 270 3.07 3.31 9.84
CA VAL A 270 3.64 3.60 11.17
C VAL A 270 2.59 4.30 12.02
N PHE A 271 2.33 3.76 13.20
CA PHE A 271 1.37 4.31 14.16
C PHE A 271 1.73 3.91 15.59
N ASP A 272 1.14 4.56 16.58
CA ASP A 272 1.29 4.19 17.97
C ASP A 272 0.23 3.14 18.36
N HIS A 273 0.64 2.08 19.01
CA HIS A 273 -0.27 1.02 19.44
C HIS A 273 -1.36 1.60 20.34
N PRO A 274 -2.66 1.33 20.08
CA PRO A 274 -3.77 2.03 20.74
C PRO A 274 -3.87 1.80 22.24
N ALA A 275 -3.34 0.69 22.77
CA ALA A 275 -3.35 0.37 24.19
C ALA A 275 -2.02 0.65 24.88
N THR A 276 -0.88 0.30 24.28
CA THR A 276 0.46 0.44 24.91
C THR A 276 1.12 1.78 24.61
N GLY A 277 0.73 2.47 23.54
CA GLY A 277 1.39 3.69 23.05
C GLY A 277 2.74 3.46 22.37
N GLU A 278 3.17 2.22 22.20
CA GLU A 278 4.43 1.89 21.54
C GLU A 278 4.36 2.21 20.04
N ARG A 279 5.42 2.80 19.49
CA ARG A 279 5.54 3.12 18.07
C ARG A 279 5.79 1.85 17.25
N MET A 280 4.81 1.44 16.47
CA MET A 280 4.87 0.25 15.61
C MET A 280 5.11 0.63 14.16
N THR A 281 5.92 -0.17 13.47
CA THR A 281 6.21 -0.02 12.05
C THR A 281 5.99 -1.35 11.34
N PHE A 282 5.13 -1.34 10.33
CA PHE A 282 4.87 -2.47 9.44
C PHE A 282 5.33 -2.12 8.04
N GLU A 283 6.24 -2.90 7.48
CA GLU A 283 6.85 -2.61 6.17
C GLU A 283 6.90 -3.89 5.33
N LEU A 284 6.28 -3.84 4.13
CA LEU A 284 6.37 -4.91 3.14
C LEU A 284 7.77 -4.96 2.53
N PRO A 285 8.31 -6.14 2.28
CA PRO A 285 9.57 -6.26 1.57
C PRO A 285 9.45 -5.60 0.19
N ARG A 286 10.57 -5.17 -0.35
CA ARG A 286 10.63 -4.72 -1.74
C ARG A 286 10.45 -5.97 -2.59
N SER A 287 9.33 -6.08 -3.31
CA SER A 287 9.17 -7.17 -4.27
C SER A 287 10.16 -6.92 -5.42
N GLU A 288 11.24 -7.68 -5.45
CA GLU A 288 12.15 -7.73 -6.61
C GLU A 288 11.50 -8.44 -7.80
N GLU A 289 10.28 -8.93 -7.65
CA GLU A 289 9.58 -9.80 -8.60
C GLU A 289 9.09 -9.13 -9.88
N HIS A 290 9.07 -7.80 -9.98
CA HIS A 290 8.80 -7.19 -11.29
C HIS A 290 10.01 -7.27 -12.26
N THR A 291 11.17 -7.69 -11.76
CA THR A 291 12.35 -8.02 -12.59
C THR A 291 12.57 -9.53 -12.77
N SER A 292 11.98 -10.39 -11.93
CA SER A 292 12.31 -11.80 -11.87
C SER A 292 11.54 -12.70 -12.84
N GLU A 293 10.39 -12.29 -13.40
CA GLU A 293 9.76 -13.08 -14.47
C GLU A 293 10.63 -13.16 -15.73
N LEU A 294 11.44 -12.14 -16.00
CA LEU A 294 12.43 -12.18 -17.08
C LEU A 294 13.69 -12.98 -16.69
N GLN A 295 14.12 -12.90 -15.42
CA GLN A 295 15.30 -13.64 -14.95
C GLN A 295 15.01 -15.12 -14.71
N SER A 296 13.83 -15.52 -14.24
CA SER A 296 13.46 -16.93 -14.09
C SER A 296 13.38 -17.65 -15.44
N ARG A 297 12.92 -16.98 -16.50
CA ARG A 297 12.96 -17.52 -17.87
C ARG A 297 14.38 -17.63 -18.45
N LEU A 298 15.26 -16.67 -18.13
CA LEU A 298 16.69 -16.77 -18.53
C LEU A 298 17.42 -17.89 -17.78
N HIS A 299 17.13 -18.10 -16.48
CA HIS A 299 17.73 -19.21 -15.72
C HIS A 299 17.27 -20.59 -16.22
N LEU A 300 15.99 -20.72 -16.64
CA LEU A 300 15.50 -21.98 -17.22
C LEU A 300 16.15 -22.25 -18.59
N VAL A 301 16.37 -21.23 -19.41
CA VAL A 301 17.02 -21.36 -20.71
C VAL A 301 18.52 -21.68 -20.57
N CYS A 302 19.22 -21.07 -19.59
CA CYS A 302 20.61 -21.41 -19.33
C CYS A 302 20.80 -22.83 -18.79
N ARG A 303 19.85 -23.35 -17.99
CA ARG A 303 19.92 -24.73 -17.48
C ARG A 303 19.68 -25.76 -18.59
N LEU A 304 18.79 -25.47 -19.54
CA LEU A 304 18.52 -26.34 -20.71
C LEU A 304 19.64 -26.33 -21.76
N LEU A 305 20.53 -25.34 -21.75
CA LEU A 305 21.67 -25.24 -22.66
C LEU A 305 22.94 -25.87 -22.08
N LEU A 306 22.99 -26.18 -20.78
CA LEU A 306 24.12 -26.83 -20.13
C LEU A 306 23.95 -28.35 -19.98
N GLU A 307 22.79 -28.92 -20.35
CA GLU A 307 22.51 -30.37 -20.36
C GLU A 307 22.49 -30.97 -21.77
N LYS A 308 23.19 -30.37 -22.74
CA LYS A 308 23.44 -30.97 -24.07
C LYS A 308 24.92 -31.19 -24.33
#